data_21fd85b5275141c37ceadb38272e39a1
#
_entry.id   21fd85b5275141c37ceadb38272e39a1
#
_cell.length_a   1.000
_cell.length_b   1.000
_cell.length_c   1.000
_cell.angle_alpha   90.00
_cell.angle_beta   90.00
_cell.angle_gamma   90.00
#
_symmetry.space_group_name_H-M   'P 1'
#
loop_
_entity.id
_entity.type
_entity.pdbx_description
1 polymer ?
#
loop_
_entity_poly.entity_id
_entity_poly.type
_entity_poly.pdbx_seq_one_letter_code
_entity_poly.pdbx_strand_id
1 'polypeptide(L)'
;MTIEGYDLLGKDGADGIRYAWKINGSSNYVESAAFVNKTKGIESDICGYTTSVSSGCILRSEEIPCSFCATGNRLPFSRLLTAKEIALQNVFMVLTDIECDNHPELRSKEREFAYMGQGEPGFSYSQMRYAIEITNDVMRKLNQKVYRHIFATCGIPEAIRQYRNDINNKYFSERVTLHLSLHSATERCKVMPINNIYPIEEVITEVEKIYSISGEKPCVGILLFNHFTKKNVIEDYSNDINEIKKIMSILNPKLVRLSFCEYNPIFQDEKNEVYSEKQTKEIIRIAHEYGFETKLFFSYGREKKTACGMLGGKEPDVPASSKWKLLEQKATQLVEESMEVL
;
A
#
# COMPACT_ATOMS: atom_id res chain seq x y z
N MET A 1 6.80 -18.21 -7.67
CA MET A 1 5.96 -17.87 -6.52
C MET A 1 4.69 -18.69 -6.60
N THR A 2 4.24 -19.29 -5.51
CA THR A 2 3.05 -20.16 -5.46
C THR A 2 2.10 -19.74 -4.35
N ILE A 3 0.78 -19.87 -4.59
CA ILE A 3 -0.24 -19.60 -3.57
C ILE A 3 -0.26 -20.76 -2.55
N GLU A 4 -0.15 -20.45 -1.27
CA GLU A 4 -0.18 -21.44 -0.19
C GLU A 4 -1.51 -21.48 0.55
N GLY A 5 -2.19 -20.34 0.64
CA GLY A 5 -3.48 -20.25 1.30
C GLY A 5 -3.98 -18.83 1.48
N TYR A 6 -5.01 -18.69 2.33
CA TYR A 6 -5.68 -17.42 2.54
C TYR A 6 -6.30 -17.31 3.95
N ASP A 7 -6.66 -16.09 4.33
CA ASP A 7 -7.50 -15.79 5.48
C ASP A 7 -8.69 -14.95 5.03
N LEU A 8 -9.86 -15.22 5.58
CA LEU A 8 -11.01 -14.33 5.47
C LEU A 8 -10.84 -13.16 6.46
N LEU A 9 -11.07 -11.95 6.00
CA LEU A 9 -10.98 -10.73 6.80
C LEU A 9 -12.39 -10.30 7.20
N GLY A 10 -12.54 -9.94 8.50
CA GLY A 10 -13.84 -9.65 9.06
C GLY A 10 -14.72 -10.90 9.23
N LYS A 11 -15.97 -10.68 9.65
CA LYS A 11 -16.91 -11.78 9.83
C LYS A 11 -17.29 -12.36 8.46
N ASP A 12 -17.04 -13.66 8.30
CA ASP A 12 -17.36 -14.40 7.06
C ASP A 12 -16.72 -13.80 5.78
N GLY A 13 -15.58 -13.09 5.91
CA GLY A 13 -14.91 -12.47 4.78
C GLY A 13 -15.53 -11.14 4.30
N ALA A 14 -16.44 -10.54 5.08
CA ALA A 14 -17.15 -9.32 4.71
C ALA A 14 -16.22 -8.12 4.41
N ASP A 15 -14.97 -8.13 4.93
CA ASP A 15 -13.99 -7.06 4.72
C ASP A 15 -12.96 -7.40 3.64
N GLY A 16 -12.89 -8.65 3.20
CA GLY A 16 -11.98 -9.07 2.14
C GLY A 16 -11.24 -10.39 2.42
N ILE A 17 -10.17 -10.61 1.66
CA ILE A 17 -9.33 -11.82 1.74
C ILE A 17 -7.86 -11.42 1.75
N ARG A 18 -7.08 -12.01 2.67
CA ARG A 18 -5.62 -11.99 2.64
C ARG A 18 -5.12 -13.26 1.96
N TYR A 19 -4.16 -13.14 1.07
CA TYR A 19 -3.50 -14.22 0.36
C TYR A 19 -2.07 -14.39 0.84
N ALA A 20 -1.64 -15.61 1.05
CA ALA A 20 -0.28 -15.96 1.44
C ALA A 20 0.43 -16.75 0.33
N TRP A 21 1.59 -16.26 -0.08
CA TRP A 21 2.38 -16.78 -1.17
C TRP A 21 3.73 -17.29 -0.68
N LYS A 22 4.22 -18.37 -1.26
CA LYS A 22 5.57 -18.87 -1.03
C LYS A 22 6.44 -18.58 -2.24
N ILE A 23 7.65 -18.09 -2.00
CA ILE A 23 8.67 -17.95 -3.03
C ILE A 23 9.83 -18.89 -2.74
N ASN A 24 10.43 -19.45 -3.80
CA ASN A 24 11.57 -20.34 -3.63
C ASN A 24 12.74 -19.59 -2.97
N GLY A 25 13.34 -20.21 -1.97
CA GLY A 25 14.49 -19.65 -1.26
C GLY A 25 14.14 -18.66 -0.14
N SER A 26 12.84 -18.41 0.15
CA SER A 26 12.42 -17.60 1.29
C SER A 26 11.71 -18.42 2.35
N SER A 27 12.04 -18.15 3.63
CA SER A 27 11.30 -18.69 4.77
C SER A 27 9.98 -17.93 5.02
N ASN A 28 9.88 -16.68 4.53
CA ASN A 28 8.73 -15.82 4.76
C ASN A 28 7.60 -16.09 3.77
N TYR A 29 6.36 -15.82 4.20
CA TYR A 29 5.25 -15.64 3.29
C TYR A 29 5.25 -14.21 2.74
N VAL A 30 5.02 -14.09 1.43
CA VAL A 30 4.63 -12.82 0.80
C VAL A 30 3.12 -12.71 0.92
N GLU A 31 2.63 -11.53 1.23
CA GLU A 31 1.21 -11.31 1.50
C GLU A 31 0.63 -10.29 0.54
N SER A 32 -0.55 -10.58 0.03
CA SER A 32 -1.39 -9.63 -0.70
C SER A 32 -2.82 -9.69 -0.16
N ALA A 33 -3.64 -8.68 -0.43
CA ALA A 33 -5.01 -8.65 0.05
C ALA A 33 -5.96 -8.01 -0.95
N ALA A 34 -7.17 -8.56 -1.04
CA ALA A 34 -8.30 -7.95 -1.74
C ALA A 34 -9.35 -7.53 -0.72
N PHE A 35 -9.93 -6.35 -0.89
CA PHE A 35 -10.97 -5.83 0.00
C PHE A 35 -11.95 -4.94 -0.74
N VAL A 36 -13.20 -4.93 -0.26
CA VAL A 36 -14.22 -4.02 -0.75
C VAL A 36 -14.09 -2.68 -0.04
N ASN A 37 -13.86 -1.61 -0.79
CA ASN A 37 -13.82 -0.28 -0.23
C ASN A 37 -15.22 0.12 0.25
N LYS A 38 -15.38 0.32 1.56
CA LYS A 38 -16.61 0.84 2.17
C LYS A 38 -16.36 2.24 2.71
N THR A 39 -17.15 3.21 2.29
CA THR A 39 -17.13 4.56 2.85
C THR A 39 -18.44 4.82 3.55
N LYS A 40 -18.42 5.03 4.89
CA LYS A 40 -19.62 5.29 5.72
C LYS A 40 -20.72 4.22 5.58
N GLY A 41 -20.35 2.94 5.44
CA GLY A 41 -21.31 1.84 5.30
C GLY A 41 -21.91 1.67 3.91
N ILE A 42 -21.54 2.52 2.95
CA ILE A 42 -21.92 2.39 1.55
C ILE A 42 -20.80 1.64 0.82
N GLU A 43 -21.15 0.55 0.16
CA GLU A 43 -20.21 -0.15 -0.71
C GLU A 43 -19.74 0.75 -1.85
N SER A 44 -18.44 0.81 -2.05
CA SER A 44 -17.85 1.46 -3.22
C SER A 44 -17.96 0.55 -4.44
N ASP A 45 -18.08 1.14 -5.63
CA ASP A 45 -17.96 0.41 -6.90
C ASP A 45 -16.51 0.01 -7.23
N ILE A 46 -15.59 0.23 -6.29
CA ILE A 46 -14.16 -0.05 -6.44
C ILE A 46 -13.76 -1.18 -5.50
N CYS A 47 -13.10 -2.20 -6.06
CA CYS A 47 -12.43 -3.25 -5.32
C CYS A 47 -10.95 -2.91 -5.18
N GLY A 48 -10.44 -2.87 -3.95
CA GLY A 48 -9.04 -2.56 -3.65
C GLY A 48 -8.18 -3.81 -3.53
N TYR A 49 -6.98 -3.76 -4.10
CA TYR A 49 -5.97 -4.82 -4.02
C TYR A 49 -4.67 -4.26 -3.48
N THR A 50 -4.14 -4.87 -2.42
CA THR A 50 -2.83 -4.56 -1.89
C THR A 50 -1.82 -5.62 -2.34
N THR A 51 -0.75 -5.17 -2.98
CA THR A 51 0.25 -6.02 -3.62
C THR A 51 1.61 -5.79 -3.01
N SER A 52 2.33 -6.87 -2.74
CA SER A 52 3.72 -6.84 -2.27
C SER A 52 4.71 -6.72 -3.41
N VAL A 53 5.83 -6.04 -3.16
CA VAL A 53 6.93 -5.84 -4.13
C VAL A 53 8.24 -6.52 -3.71
N SER A 54 8.26 -7.09 -2.50
CA SER A 54 9.41 -7.86 -2.00
C SER A 54 8.97 -8.91 -0.99
N SER A 55 9.86 -9.85 -0.68
CA SER A 55 9.75 -10.73 0.48
C SER A 55 10.51 -10.12 1.65
N GLY A 56 9.77 -9.65 2.65
CA GLY A 56 10.28 -8.74 3.67
C GLY A 56 10.44 -7.32 3.14
N CYS A 57 11.21 -6.46 3.82
CA CYS A 57 11.45 -5.09 3.38
C CYS A 57 12.96 -4.78 3.38
N ILE A 58 13.45 -4.21 2.27
CA ILE A 58 14.86 -3.83 2.11
C ILE A 58 15.32 -2.83 3.18
N LEU A 59 14.43 -1.95 3.65
CA LEU A 59 14.74 -0.98 4.71
C LEU A 59 15.18 -1.66 6.02
N ARG A 60 14.79 -2.93 6.24
CA ARG A 60 15.27 -3.70 7.37
C ARG A 60 16.73 -4.14 7.18
N SER A 61 17.13 -4.55 5.99
CA SER A 61 18.53 -4.92 5.71
C SER A 61 19.48 -3.73 5.81
N GLU A 62 18.96 -2.54 5.55
CA GLU A 62 19.68 -1.26 5.72
C GLU A 62 19.60 -0.69 7.16
N GLU A 63 19.00 -1.44 8.10
CA GLU A 63 18.79 -1.04 9.50
C GLU A 63 17.97 0.23 9.71
N ILE A 64 17.13 0.59 8.73
CA ILE A 64 16.25 1.78 8.74
C ILE A 64 14.76 1.45 8.57
N PRO A 65 14.23 0.42 9.23
CA PRO A 65 12.82 0.06 9.07
C PRO A 65 11.90 1.16 9.61
N CYS A 66 10.76 1.35 8.92
CA CYS A 66 9.70 2.22 9.45
C CYS A 66 9.20 1.67 10.79
N SER A 67 9.17 2.51 11.84
CA SER A 67 8.89 2.07 13.22
C SER A 67 7.49 1.47 13.40
N PHE A 68 6.54 1.88 12.57
CA PHE A 68 5.13 1.44 12.59
C PHE A 68 4.82 0.23 11.69
N CYS A 69 5.81 -0.36 11.01
CA CYS A 69 5.57 -1.39 9.99
C CYS A 69 6.04 -2.78 10.47
N ALA A 70 5.12 -3.75 10.54
CA ALA A 70 5.43 -5.12 10.94
C ALA A 70 6.41 -5.80 9.98
N THR A 71 6.26 -5.60 8.67
CA THR A 71 7.18 -6.14 7.66
C THR A 71 8.62 -5.74 7.96
N GLY A 72 8.88 -4.44 8.13
CA GLY A 72 10.22 -3.94 8.42
C GLY A 72 10.76 -4.34 9.78
N ASN A 73 9.90 -4.54 10.79
CA ASN A 73 10.34 -4.86 12.15
C ASN A 73 10.43 -6.37 12.44
N ARG A 74 9.75 -7.23 11.67
CA ARG A 74 9.65 -8.66 11.97
C ARG A 74 10.24 -9.57 10.91
N LEU A 75 10.13 -9.19 9.62
CA LEU A 75 10.52 -10.06 8.52
C LEU A 75 11.93 -9.74 8.04
N PRO A 76 12.83 -10.72 7.94
CA PRO A 76 14.08 -10.52 7.23
C PRO A 76 13.78 -10.25 5.76
N PHE A 77 14.55 -9.34 5.15
CA PHE A 77 14.51 -9.14 3.71
C PHE A 77 15.14 -10.36 3.01
N SER A 78 14.45 -10.89 2.02
CA SER A 78 14.96 -11.99 1.19
C SER A 78 15.37 -11.48 -0.20
N ARG A 79 14.41 -10.90 -0.93
CA ARG A 79 14.66 -10.31 -2.25
C ARG A 79 13.50 -9.43 -2.73
N LEU A 80 13.76 -8.63 -3.72
CA LEU A 80 12.72 -7.98 -4.51
C LEU A 80 11.96 -9.02 -5.34
N LEU A 81 10.68 -8.77 -5.59
CA LEU A 81 9.88 -9.56 -6.52
C LEU A 81 10.12 -9.10 -7.97
N THR A 82 10.03 -10.04 -8.90
CA THR A 82 10.03 -9.74 -10.32
C THR A 82 8.70 -9.13 -10.75
N ALA A 83 8.69 -8.45 -11.89
CA ALA A 83 7.45 -7.91 -12.46
C ALA A 83 6.38 -9.00 -12.66
N LYS A 84 6.79 -10.20 -13.10
CA LYS A 84 5.91 -11.37 -13.21
C LYS A 84 5.27 -11.73 -11.87
N GLU A 85 6.02 -11.78 -10.78
CA GLU A 85 5.51 -12.14 -9.46
C GLU A 85 4.61 -11.05 -8.85
N ILE A 86 4.88 -9.78 -9.15
CA ILE A 86 4.03 -8.66 -8.74
C ILE A 86 2.71 -8.71 -9.52
N ALA A 87 2.74 -8.85 -10.85
CA ALA A 87 1.55 -8.94 -11.69
C ALA A 87 0.72 -10.20 -11.38
N LEU A 88 1.37 -11.34 -11.09
CA LEU A 88 0.69 -12.57 -10.71
C LEU A 88 -0.21 -12.40 -9.50
N GLN A 89 0.21 -11.64 -8.47
CA GLN A 89 -0.64 -11.34 -7.31
C GLN A 89 -1.91 -10.62 -7.75
N ASN A 90 -1.77 -9.57 -8.56
CA ASN A 90 -2.91 -8.76 -9.05
C ASN A 90 -3.89 -9.60 -9.86
N VAL A 91 -3.39 -10.33 -10.84
CA VAL A 91 -4.21 -11.15 -11.75
C VAL A 91 -4.92 -12.26 -11.00
N PHE A 92 -4.21 -12.94 -10.08
CA PHE A 92 -4.81 -14.00 -9.27
C PHE A 92 -5.93 -13.49 -8.39
N MET A 93 -5.75 -12.36 -7.70
CA MET A 93 -6.78 -11.75 -6.84
C MET A 93 -8.02 -11.40 -7.65
N VAL A 94 -7.87 -10.83 -8.84
CA VAL A 94 -9.00 -10.52 -9.72
C VAL A 94 -9.69 -11.80 -10.22
N LEU A 95 -8.92 -12.84 -10.60
CA LEU A 95 -9.51 -14.11 -11.01
C LEU A 95 -10.31 -14.78 -9.89
N THR A 96 -9.84 -14.70 -8.64
CA THR A 96 -10.61 -15.21 -7.50
C THR A 96 -11.93 -14.47 -7.32
N ASP A 97 -11.97 -13.15 -7.52
CA ASP A 97 -13.19 -12.36 -7.45
C ASP A 97 -14.18 -12.69 -8.59
N ILE A 98 -13.67 -12.98 -9.79
CA ILE A 98 -14.50 -13.27 -10.96
C ILE A 98 -15.05 -14.71 -10.92
N GLU A 99 -14.23 -15.67 -10.51
CA GLU A 99 -14.51 -17.10 -10.66
C GLU A 99 -14.91 -17.81 -9.37
N CYS A 100 -14.73 -17.17 -8.21
CA CYS A 100 -15.23 -17.71 -6.95
C CYS A 100 -16.61 -17.14 -6.63
N ASP A 101 -17.57 -18.01 -6.32
CA ASP A 101 -18.98 -17.64 -6.07
C ASP A 101 -19.17 -16.94 -4.72
N ASN A 102 -18.12 -16.77 -3.94
CA ASN A 102 -18.19 -16.20 -2.58
C ASN A 102 -18.58 -14.71 -2.57
N HIS A 103 -18.28 -13.98 -3.68
CA HIS A 103 -18.51 -12.53 -3.77
C HIS A 103 -18.92 -12.13 -5.20
N PRO A 104 -20.12 -12.54 -5.68
CA PRO A 104 -20.57 -12.23 -7.04
C PRO A 104 -20.68 -10.73 -7.32
N GLU A 105 -20.89 -9.91 -6.29
CA GLU A 105 -20.94 -8.46 -6.36
C GLU A 105 -19.58 -7.83 -6.76
N LEU A 106 -18.45 -8.52 -6.57
CA LEU A 106 -17.13 -8.03 -6.95
C LEU A 106 -16.85 -8.10 -8.45
N ARG A 107 -17.65 -8.86 -9.20
CA ARG A 107 -17.43 -9.10 -10.64
C ARG A 107 -17.54 -7.82 -11.49
N SER A 108 -18.42 -6.91 -11.11
CA SER A 108 -18.71 -5.68 -11.86
C SER A 108 -17.96 -4.45 -11.37
N LYS A 109 -17.18 -4.57 -10.28
CA LYS A 109 -16.48 -3.44 -9.67
C LYS A 109 -15.22 -3.05 -10.45
N GLU A 110 -14.86 -1.77 -10.41
CA GLU A 110 -13.58 -1.28 -10.93
C GLU A 110 -12.43 -1.72 -10.01
N ARG A 111 -11.23 -1.88 -10.56
CA ARG A 111 -10.07 -2.42 -9.86
C ARG A 111 -9.07 -1.32 -9.48
N GLU A 112 -8.74 -1.21 -8.19
CA GLU A 112 -7.70 -0.33 -7.68
C GLU A 112 -6.54 -1.18 -7.14
N PHE A 113 -5.36 -1.08 -7.73
CA PHE A 113 -4.18 -1.83 -7.32
C PHE A 113 -3.21 -0.93 -6.56
N ALA A 114 -2.93 -1.23 -5.31
CA ALA A 114 -2.03 -0.46 -4.45
C ALA A 114 -0.77 -1.26 -4.12
N TYR A 115 0.38 -0.76 -4.51
CA TYR A 115 1.68 -1.37 -4.22
C TYR A 115 2.16 -0.89 -2.84
N MET A 116 1.50 -1.40 -1.79
CA MET A 116 1.73 -1.04 -0.39
C MET A 116 1.71 -2.25 0.55
N GLY A 117 1.93 -3.44 0.00
CA GLY A 117 2.10 -4.68 0.76
C GLY A 117 3.45 -4.75 1.46
N GLN A 118 4.16 -5.86 1.33
CA GLN A 118 5.53 -5.98 1.82
C GLN A 118 6.51 -5.27 0.87
N GLY A 119 7.44 -4.52 1.47
CA GLY A 119 8.52 -3.84 0.77
C GLY A 119 8.28 -2.36 0.51
N GLU A 120 9.31 -1.71 -0.04
CA GLU A 120 9.28 -0.32 -0.48
C GLU A 120 9.32 -0.26 -2.01
N PRO A 121 8.22 0.15 -2.65
CA PRO A 121 8.13 0.15 -4.12
C PRO A 121 9.15 1.06 -4.81
N GLY A 122 9.64 2.09 -4.12
CA GLY A 122 10.68 2.96 -4.69
C GLY A 122 11.97 2.20 -5.05
N PHE A 123 12.36 1.20 -4.28
CA PHE A 123 13.51 0.33 -4.61
C PHE A 123 13.17 -0.76 -5.64
N SER A 124 11.90 -0.99 -5.91
CA SER A 124 11.40 -1.96 -6.89
C SER A 124 10.72 -1.29 -8.09
N TYR A 125 10.94 0.00 -8.30
CA TYR A 125 10.16 0.81 -9.23
C TYR A 125 10.15 0.24 -10.65
N SER A 126 11.30 -0.19 -11.18
CA SER A 126 11.40 -0.77 -12.53
C SER A 126 10.58 -2.06 -12.68
N GLN A 127 10.54 -2.91 -11.64
CA GLN A 127 9.73 -4.13 -11.65
C GLN A 127 8.24 -3.80 -11.51
N MET A 128 7.91 -2.88 -10.59
CA MET A 128 6.53 -2.44 -10.37
C MET A 128 5.94 -1.78 -11.62
N ARG A 129 6.65 -0.85 -12.28
CA ARG A 129 6.15 -0.17 -13.48
C ARG A 129 5.84 -1.13 -14.62
N TYR A 130 6.68 -2.16 -14.79
CA TYR A 130 6.43 -3.19 -15.80
C TYR A 130 5.27 -4.10 -15.39
N ALA A 131 5.17 -4.47 -14.11
CA ALA A 131 4.04 -5.22 -13.57
C ALA A 131 2.70 -4.49 -13.73
N ILE A 132 2.69 -3.16 -13.67
CA ILE A 132 1.50 -2.33 -13.96
C ILE A 132 1.02 -2.60 -15.38
N GLU A 133 1.89 -2.53 -16.38
CA GLU A 133 1.49 -2.73 -17.78
C GLU A 133 1.07 -4.18 -18.08
N ILE A 134 1.77 -5.16 -17.50
CA ILE A 134 1.33 -6.57 -17.56
C ILE A 134 -0.08 -6.72 -16.97
N THR A 135 -0.32 -6.13 -15.79
CA THR A 135 -1.65 -6.17 -15.14
C THR A 135 -2.70 -5.53 -16.02
N ASN A 136 -2.43 -4.35 -16.59
CA ASN A 136 -3.35 -3.63 -17.48
C ASN A 136 -3.71 -4.45 -18.72
N ASP A 137 -2.72 -5.10 -19.34
CA ASP A 137 -2.97 -5.94 -20.50
C ASP A 137 -3.87 -7.15 -20.16
N VAL A 138 -3.60 -7.82 -19.03
CA VAL A 138 -4.46 -8.92 -18.57
C VAL A 138 -5.86 -8.41 -18.21
N MET A 139 -6.00 -7.25 -17.57
CA MET A 139 -7.32 -6.70 -17.25
C MET A 139 -8.13 -6.43 -18.52
N ARG A 140 -7.51 -5.92 -19.60
CA ARG A 140 -8.18 -5.77 -20.90
C ARG A 140 -8.64 -7.12 -21.47
N LYS A 141 -7.77 -8.16 -21.44
CA LYS A 141 -8.13 -9.52 -21.89
C LYS A 141 -9.29 -10.12 -21.09
N LEU A 142 -9.37 -9.80 -19.78
CA LEU A 142 -10.45 -10.24 -18.90
C LEU A 142 -11.70 -9.34 -18.94
N ASN A 143 -11.70 -8.28 -19.75
CA ASN A 143 -12.76 -7.25 -19.79
C ASN A 143 -13.05 -6.64 -18.40
N GLN A 144 -11.98 -6.38 -17.64
CA GLN A 144 -12.05 -5.74 -16.33
C GLN A 144 -11.60 -4.29 -16.41
N LYS A 145 -12.31 -3.40 -15.73
CA LYS A 145 -11.96 -1.97 -15.67
C LYS A 145 -10.94 -1.70 -14.57
N VAL A 146 -9.87 -1.00 -14.90
CA VAL A 146 -8.91 -0.48 -13.95
C VAL A 146 -9.30 0.94 -13.57
N TYR A 147 -9.57 1.18 -12.28
CA TYR A 147 -9.79 2.52 -11.75
C TYR A 147 -8.48 3.29 -11.67
N ARG A 148 -7.46 2.67 -11.09
CA ARG A 148 -6.08 3.18 -11.02
C ARG A 148 -5.12 2.19 -10.39
N HIS A 149 -3.83 2.51 -10.55
CA HIS A 149 -2.74 1.97 -9.72
C HIS A 149 -2.26 3.02 -8.70
N ILE A 150 -1.75 2.57 -7.57
CA ILE A 150 -1.19 3.42 -6.51
C ILE A 150 0.25 3.03 -6.28
N PHE A 151 1.18 3.90 -6.68
CA PHE A 151 2.57 3.86 -6.27
C PHE A 151 2.68 4.48 -4.88
N ALA A 152 2.75 3.63 -3.82
CA ALA A 152 2.90 4.08 -2.44
C ALA A 152 4.38 3.96 -2.02
N THR A 153 4.99 5.03 -1.55
CA THR A 153 6.42 5.07 -1.22
C THR A 153 6.69 5.85 0.06
N CYS A 154 7.73 5.46 0.78
CA CYS A 154 8.29 6.25 1.88
C CYS A 154 9.14 7.44 1.39
N GLY A 155 9.29 7.62 0.07
CA GLY A 155 9.96 8.77 -0.52
C GLY A 155 11.40 8.47 -0.99
N ILE A 156 11.53 7.74 -2.09
CA ILE A 156 12.80 7.52 -2.79
C ILE A 156 12.85 8.51 -3.97
N PRO A 157 13.66 9.59 -3.91
CA PRO A 157 13.62 10.67 -4.91
C PRO A 157 13.87 10.18 -6.33
N GLU A 158 14.78 9.21 -6.53
CA GLU A 158 15.08 8.62 -7.83
C GLU A 158 13.85 7.95 -8.45
N ALA A 159 13.11 7.18 -7.65
CA ALA A 159 11.90 6.50 -8.11
C ALA A 159 10.78 7.51 -8.42
N ILE A 160 10.65 8.57 -7.62
CA ILE A 160 9.68 9.64 -7.87
C ILE A 160 10.01 10.39 -9.15
N ARG A 161 11.30 10.66 -9.42
CA ARG A 161 11.75 11.25 -10.70
C ARG A 161 11.46 10.33 -11.89
N GLN A 162 11.70 9.03 -11.76
CA GLN A 162 11.36 8.05 -12.80
C GLN A 162 9.86 8.01 -13.06
N TYR A 163 9.05 7.92 -12.00
CA TYR A 163 7.58 7.97 -12.10
C TYR A 163 7.09 9.23 -12.82
N ARG A 164 7.65 10.38 -12.48
CA ARG A 164 7.33 11.65 -13.14
C ARG A 164 7.66 11.63 -14.64
N ASN A 165 8.81 11.06 -15.00
CA ASN A 165 9.20 10.88 -16.40
C ASN A 165 8.27 9.92 -17.13
N ASP A 166 7.85 8.83 -16.49
CA ASP A 166 6.92 7.87 -17.09
C ASP A 166 5.55 8.49 -17.36
N ILE A 167 5.03 9.32 -16.43
CA ILE A 167 3.78 10.06 -16.65
C ILE A 167 3.95 11.05 -17.81
N ASN A 168 5.02 11.83 -17.81
CA ASN A 168 5.29 12.82 -18.86
C ASN A 168 5.39 12.17 -20.25
N ASN A 169 5.98 11.00 -20.34
CA ASN A 169 6.14 10.22 -21.56
C ASN A 169 4.94 9.30 -21.88
N LYS A 170 3.87 9.36 -21.09
CA LYS A 170 2.67 8.52 -21.24
C LYS A 170 2.99 7.02 -21.30
N TYR A 171 3.91 6.60 -20.44
CA TYR A 171 4.32 5.19 -20.36
C TYR A 171 3.18 4.29 -19.90
N PHE A 172 2.38 4.75 -18.95
CA PHE A 172 1.29 3.96 -18.39
C PHE A 172 0.04 4.03 -19.27
N SER A 173 -0.52 2.85 -19.56
CA SER A 173 -1.77 2.72 -20.32
C SER A 173 -3.02 3.02 -19.50
N GLU A 174 -2.91 2.96 -18.17
CA GLU A 174 -3.97 3.30 -17.22
C GLU A 174 -3.45 4.29 -16.16
N ARG A 175 -4.37 4.88 -15.42
CA ARG A 175 -4.06 5.88 -14.40
C ARG A 175 -3.20 5.33 -13.28
N VAL A 176 -2.06 5.97 -13.02
CA VAL A 176 -1.18 5.68 -11.87
C VAL A 176 -1.10 6.92 -11.00
N THR A 177 -1.26 6.78 -9.69
CA THR A 177 -1.20 7.88 -8.72
C THR A 177 -0.11 7.64 -7.69
N LEU A 178 0.56 8.71 -7.22
CA LEU A 178 1.57 8.60 -6.18
C LEU A 178 0.96 8.87 -4.81
N HIS A 179 1.30 7.99 -3.84
CA HIS A 179 1.04 8.18 -2.41
C HIS A 179 2.35 8.23 -1.64
N LEU A 180 2.67 9.38 -1.05
CA LEU A 180 3.84 9.57 -0.19
C LEU A 180 3.47 9.25 1.26
N SER A 181 4.20 8.37 1.92
CA SER A 181 4.17 8.19 3.37
C SER A 181 5.03 9.26 4.03
N LEU A 182 4.43 10.27 4.66
CA LEU A 182 5.14 11.35 5.31
C LEU A 182 5.21 11.16 6.83
N HIS A 183 4.05 11.03 7.46
CA HIS A 183 3.76 10.68 8.85
C HIS A 183 4.29 11.64 9.92
N SER A 184 5.41 12.33 9.74
CA SER A 184 5.94 13.34 10.65
C SER A 184 6.79 14.36 9.90
N ALA A 185 6.84 15.59 10.37
CA ALA A 185 7.72 16.65 9.87
C ALA A 185 8.98 16.78 10.75
N THR A 186 8.81 16.77 12.09
CA THR A 186 9.91 17.02 13.03
C THR A 186 10.61 15.75 13.50
N GLU A 187 9.86 14.66 13.68
CA GLU A 187 10.36 13.38 14.20
C GLU A 187 10.42 12.29 13.12
N ARG A 188 10.44 12.68 11.85
CA ARG A 188 10.40 11.73 10.74
C ARG A 188 11.57 10.73 10.77
N CYS A 189 12.75 11.13 11.20
CA CYS A 189 13.89 10.23 11.36
C CYS A 189 13.64 9.09 12.37
N LYS A 190 12.79 9.31 13.38
CA LYS A 190 12.39 8.28 14.35
C LYS A 190 11.29 7.38 13.82
N VAL A 191 10.31 7.97 13.11
CA VAL A 191 9.17 7.25 12.52
C VAL A 191 9.58 6.48 11.28
N MET A 192 10.38 7.12 10.42
CA MET A 192 10.84 6.63 9.13
C MET A 192 12.32 6.98 8.96
N PRO A 193 13.25 6.14 9.46
CA PRO A 193 14.67 6.42 9.44
C PRO A 193 15.29 6.64 8.06
N ILE A 194 14.60 6.26 6.98
CA ILE A 194 14.97 6.58 5.60
C ILE A 194 15.18 8.08 5.38
N ASN A 195 14.57 8.94 6.22
CA ASN A 195 14.75 10.37 6.18
C ASN A 195 16.20 10.83 6.45
N ASN A 196 17.03 9.98 7.09
CA ASN A 196 18.46 10.24 7.26
C ASN A 196 19.25 10.14 5.93
N ILE A 197 18.69 9.41 4.96
CA ILE A 197 19.30 9.23 3.63
C ILE A 197 18.65 10.19 2.63
N TYR A 198 17.33 10.31 2.66
CA TYR A 198 16.54 11.16 1.78
C TYR A 198 15.75 12.17 2.61
N PRO A 199 16.27 13.38 2.82
CA PRO A 199 15.59 14.43 3.58
C PRO A 199 14.23 14.76 2.97
N ILE A 200 13.21 14.97 3.83
CA ILE A 200 11.83 15.14 3.38
C ILE A 200 11.63 16.34 2.47
N GLU A 201 12.45 17.37 2.60
CA GLU A 201 12.40 18.58 1.78
C GLU A 201 12.71 18.26 0.31
N GLU A 202 13.68 17.38 0.04
CA GLU A 202 13.99 16.90 -1.30
C GLU A 202 12.82 16.09 -1.85
N VAL A 203 12.28 15.17 -1.04
CA VAL A 203 11.16 14.30 -1.42
C VAL A 203 9.92 15.14 -1.76
N ILE A 204 9.54 16.11 -0.91
CA ILE A 204 8.40 17.00 -1.15
C ILE A 204 8.58 17.76 -2.45
N THR A 205 9.79 18.30 -2.69
CA THR A 205 10.11 19.03 -3.93
C THR A 205 9.84 18.18 -5.19
N GLU A 206 10.20 16.89 -5.16
CA GLU A 206 9.93 16.00 -6.29
C GLU A 206 8.46 15.61 -6.41
N VAL A 207 7.76 15.42 -5.30
CA VAL A 207 6.34 15.08 -5.25
C VAL A 207 5.46 16.23 -5.77
N GLU A 208 5.74 17.46 -5.35
CA GLU A 208 4.94 18.63 -5.77
C GLU A 208 5.04 18.91 -7.28
N LYS A 209 6.17 18.57 -7.92
CA LYS A 209 6.32 18.68 -9.38
C LYS A 209 5.38 17.79 -10.19
N ILE A 210 4.82 16.74 -9.57
CA ILE A 210 3.94 15.79 -10.26
C ILE A 210 2.66 16.46 -10.74
N TYR A 211 2.08 17.35 -9.91
CA TYR A 211 0.82 18.02 -10.25
C TYR A 211 0.90 18.80 -11.56
N SER A 212 2.01 19.49 -11.83
CA SER A 212 2.20 20.28 -13.07
C SER A 212 2.23 19.42 -14.34
N ILE A 213 2.53 18.13 -14.22
CA ILE A 213 2.64 17.19 -15.34
C ILE A 213 1.35 16.37 -15.49
N SER A 214 0.82 15.85 -14.40
CA SER A 214 -0.34 14.95 -14.41
C SER A 214 -1.69 15.66 -14.33
N GLY A 215 -1.72 16.91 -13.81
CA GLY A 215 -2.96 17.58 -13.42
C GLY A 215 -3.65 16.97 -12.20
N GLU A 216 -3.06 15.94 -11.59
CA GLU A 216 -3.58 15.25 -10.42
C GLU A 216 -2.68 15.46 -9.20
N LYS A 217 -3.29 15.85 -8.07
CA LYS A 217 -2.56 16.02 -6.82
C LYS A 217 -2.11 14.68 -6.26
N PRO A 218 -0.78 14.45 -6.08
CA PRO A 218 -0.31 13.32 -5.30
C PRO A 218 -0.89 13.34 -3.89
N CYS A 219 -1.01 12.14 -3.30
CA CYS A 219 -1.57 11.99 -1.97
C CYS A 219 -0.45 11.89 -0.94
N VAL A 220 -0.53 12.66 0.14
CA VAL A 220 0.40 12.60 1.27
C VAL A 220 -0.29 11.93 2.45
N GLY A 221 0.24 10.77 2.86
CA GLY A 221 -0.28 9.95 3.95
C GLY A 221 0.26 10.39 5.30
N ILE A 222 -0.63 10.53 6.27
CA ILE A 222 -0.33 10.91 7.65
C ILE A 222 -0.99 9.90 8.59
N LEU A 223 -0.20 9.20 9.41
CA LEU A 223 -0.71 8.33 10.46
C LEU A 223 -1.23 9.17 11.63
N LEU A 224 -2.41 8.81 12.12
CA LEU A 224 -3.04 9.43 13.28
C LEU A 224 -2.79 8.59 14.53
N PHE A 225 -1.90 9.05 15.40
CA PHE A 225 -1.64 8.50 16.73
C PHE A 225 -1.31 9.61 17.72
N ASN A 226 -1.89 9.57 18.92
CA ASN A 226 -1.64 10.55 19.97
C ASN A 226 -0.31 10.31 20.67
N HIS A 227 0.00 9.04 20.86
CA HIS A 227 1.20 8.62 21.55
C HIS A 227 1.70 7.30 20.96
N PHE A 228 3.00 7.21 20.74
CA PHE A 228 3.64 6.02 20.24
C PHE A 228 4.89 5.73 21.06
N THR A 229 4.88 4.60 21.75
CA THR A 229 6.03 4.09 22.47
C THR A 229 6.48 2.79 21.84
N LYS A 230 7.65 2.77 21.25
CA LYS A 230 8.29 1.53 20.81
C LYS A 230 8.95 0.87 22.02
N LYS A 231 8.70 -0.42 22.25
CA LYS A 231 9.41 -1.21 23.26
C LYS A 231 10.92 -1.06 23.05
N ASN A 232 11.64 -0.63 24.10
CA ASN A 232 13.08 -0.35 24.10
C ASN A 232 13.54 0.97 23.40
N VAL A 233 12.65 1.85 23.03
CA VAL A 233 13.00 3.22 22.63
C VAL A 233 12.61 4.14 23.78
N ILE A 234 13.58 4.87 24.30
CA ILE A 234 13.42 5.74 25.49
C ILE A 234 12.58 6.99 25.16
N GLU A 235 12.43 7.32 23.89
CA GLU A 235 11.78 8.56 23.47
C GLU A 235 10.39 8.27 22.91
N ASP A 236 9.40 8.81 23.60
CA ASP A 236 8.02 8.89 23.13
C ASP A 236 7.91 9.99 22.08
N TYR A 237 7.17 9.77 21.02
CA TYR A 237 6.77 10.83 20.11
C TYR A 237 5.27 10.75 19.82
N SER A 238 4.69 11.89 19.56
CA SER A 238 3.28 11.98 19.19
C SER A 238 3.12 12.70 17.86
N ASN A 239 2.16 12.27 17.09
CA ASN A 239 1.69 12.96 15.91
C ASN A 239 0.48 13.81 16.30
N ASP A 240 0.68 14.73 17.23
CA ASP A 240 -0.37 15.59 17.77
C ASP A 240 -0.81 16.67 16.76
N ILE A 241 -1.81 17.46 17.12
CA ILE A 241 -2.30 18.55 16.29
C ILE A 241 -1.20 19.54 15.88
N ASN A 242 -0.20 19.79 16.74
CA ASN A 242 0.88 20.72 16.44
C ASN A 242 1.82 20.11 15.40
N GLU A 243 2.16 18.84 15.52
CA GLU A 243 2.96 18.13 14.54
C GLU A 243 2.24 18.08 13.18
N ILE A 244 0.94 17.81 13.17
CA ILE A 244 0.15 17.82 11.93
C ILE A 244 0.08 19.22 11.30
N LYS A 245 -0.01 20.29 12.08
CA LYS A 245 0.11 21.67 11.58
C LYS A 245 1.48 21.94 10.97
N LYS A 246 2.57 21.42 11.55
CA LYS A 246 3.91 21.52 10.96
C LYS A 246 4.00 20.77 9.63
N ILE A 247 3.45 19.55 9.56
CA ILE A 247 3.34 18.81 8.29
C ILE A 247 2.64 19.66 7.23
N MET A 248 1.50 20.25 7.57
CA MET A 248 0.75 21.10 6.64
C MET A 248 1.53 22.36 6.23
N SER A 249 2.36 22.91 7.12
CA SER A 249 3.13 24.13 6.82
C SER A 249 4.30 23.91 5.84
N ILE A 250 4.77 22.67 5.66
CA ILE A 250 5.84 22.33 4.72
C ILE A 250 5.31 21.83 3.37
N LEU A 251 3.99 21.74 3.19
CA LEU A 251 3.32 21.24 1.99
C LEU A 251 2.52 22.36 1.30
N ASN A 252 2.42 22.31 -0.01
CA ASN A 252 1.58 23.22 -0.76
C ASN A 252 0.19 22.62 -1.05
N PRO A 253 -0.91 23.15 -0.46
CA PRO A 253 -2.26 22.59 -0.63
C PRO A 253 -2.79 22.68 -2.07
N LYS A 254 -2.18 23.51 -2.91
CA LYS A 254 -2.53 23.55 -4.34
C LYS A 254 -1.95 22.38 -5.12
N LEU A 255 -0.87 21.76 -4.62
CA LEU A 255 -0.08 20.75 -5.35
C LEU A 255 -0.28 19.34 -4.81
N VAL A 256 -0.67 19.18 -3.56
CA VAL A 256 -0.90 17.88 -2.92
C VAL A 256 -2.24 17.83 -2.19
N ARG A 257 -2.71 16.61 -1.90
CA ARG A 257 -3.85 16.34 -1.01
C ARG A 257 -3.40 15.46 0.15
N LEU A 258 -4.15 15.48 1.27
CA LEU A 258 -3.83 14.70 2.45
C LEU A 258 -4.70 13.44 2.58
N SER A 259 -4.09 12.35 3.02
CA SER A 259 -4.79 11.15 3.47
C SER A 259 -4.46 10.89 4.93
N PHE A 260 -5.43 10.98 5.79
CA PHE A 260 -5.28 10.60 7.19
C PHE A 260 -5.56 9.10 7.33
N CYS A 261 -4.64 8.40 7.96
CA CYS A 261 -4.71 6.95 8.16
C CYS A 261 -4.71 6.65 9.65
N GLU A 262 -5.58 5.76 10.09
CA GLU A 262 -5.54 5.25 11.46
C GLU A 262 -4.29 4.40 11.66
N TYR A 263 -3.64 4.58 12.82
CA TYR A 263 -2.52 3.74 13.20
C TYR A 263 -3.00 2.33 13.61
N ASN A 264 -2.26 1.33 13.19
CA ASN A 264 -2.49 -0.07 13.55
C ASN A 264 -1.34 -0.58 14.40
N PRO A 265 -1.56 -0.92 15.71
CA PRO A 265 -0.51 -1.43 16.58
C PRO A 265 0.09 -2.74 16.05
N ILE A 266 1.41 -2.80 15.95
CA ILE A 266 2.13 -3.96 15.45
C ILE A 266 2.76 -4.82 16.54
N PHE A 267 2.94 -4.30 17.77
CA PHE A 267 3.46 -5.03 18.93
C PHE A 267 2.39 -5.18 20.01
N GLN A 268 2.40 -6.26 20.77
CA GLN A 268 1.38 -6.55 21.78
C GLN A 268 1.43 -5.60 22.99
N ASP A 269 2.60 -5.07 23.31
CA ASP A 269 2.85 -4.23 24.49
C ASP A 269 2.93 -2.71 24.15
N GLU A 270 2.48 -2.33 22.95
CA GLU A 270 2.45 -0.93 22.57
C GLU A 270 1.35 -0.18 23.31
N LYS A 271 1.75 0.84 24.06
CA LYS A 271 0.82 1.85 24.56
C LYS A 271 0.59 2.86 23.46
N ASN A 272 -0.36 2.60 22.60
CA ASN A 272 -0.72 3.51 21.53
C ASN A 272 -2.09 4.08 21.80
N GLU A 273 -2.13 5.38 21.95
CA GLU A 273 -3.39 6.11 21.97
C GLU A 273 -3.78 6.46 20.53
N VAL A 274 -4.83 5.82 20.07
CA VAL A 274 -5.45 6.13 18.78
C VAL A 274 -6.25 7.43 18.91
N TYR A 275 -6.27 8.20 17.84
CA TYR A 275 -7.12 9.39 17.78
C TYR A 275 -8.59 9.04 17.98
N SER A 276 -9.25 9.79 18.85
CA SER A 276 -10.71 9.74 18.96
C SER A 276 -11.38 10.32 17.70
N GLU A 277 -12.62 9.94 17.45
CA GLU A 277 -13.40 10.50 16.33
C GLU A 277 -13.47 12.03 16.38
N LYS A 278 -13.57 12.62 17.58
CA LYS A 278 -13.58 14.08 17.78
C LYS A 278 -12.26 14.71 17.33
N GLN A 279 -11.13 14.13 17.72
CA GLN A 279 -9.80 14.62 17.31
C GLN A 279 -9.60 14.47 15.80
N THR A 280 -10.03 13.36 15.19
CA THR A 280 -9.96 13.15 13.75
C THR A 280 -10.77 14.21 12.99
N LYS A 281 -11.99 14.49 13.43
CA LYS A 281 -12.83 15.55 12.84
C LYS A 281 -12.19 16.93 12.96
N GLU A 282 -11.57 17.24 14.10
CA GLU A 282 -10.86 18.50 14.32
C GLU A 282 -9.67 18.66 13.39
N ILE A 283 -8.87 17.60 13.20
CA ILE A 283 -7.73 17.61 12.26
C ILE A 283 -8.20 17.84 10.82
N ILE A 284 -9.26 17.16 10.39
CA ILE A 284 -9.83 17.34 9.05
C ILE A 284 -10.29 18.79 8.86
N ARG A 285 -10.97 19.37 9.88
CA ARG A 285 -11.39 20.78 9.85
C ARG A 285 -10.18 21.72 9.69
N ILE A 286 -9.13 21.52 10.48
CA ILE A 286 -7.90 22.31 10.40
C ILE A 286 -7.25 22.16 9.01
N ALA A 287 -7.17 20.94 8.46
CA ALA A 287 -6.60 20.73 7.14
C ALA A 287 -7.37 21.47 6.04
N HIS A 288 -8.70 21.52 6.13
CA HIS A 288 -9.52 22.33 5.21
C HIS A 288 -9.26 23.84 5.38
N GLU A 289 -9.03 24.34 6.60
CA GLU A 289 -8.66 25.74 6.85
C GLU A 289 -7.29 26.10 6.24
N TYR A 290 -6.35 25.13 6.18
CA TYR A 290 -5.09 25.27 5.48
C TYR A 290 -5.23 25.10 3.93
N GLY A 291 -6.45 24.84 3.44
CA GLY A 291 -6.77 24.70 2.02
C GLY A 291 -6.52 23.30 1.42
N PHE A 292 -6.29 22.30 2.23
CA PHE A 292 -6.06 20.93 1.74
C PHE A 292 -7.36 20.18 1.46
N GLU A 293 -7.37 19.45 0.36
CA GLU A 293 -8.30 18.35 0.14
C GLU A 293 -7.89 17.17 1.01
N THR A 294 -8.85 16.51 1.67
CA THR A 294 -8.57 15.43 2.61
C THR A 294 -9.32 14.15 2.31
N LYS A 295 -8.71 13.02 2.63
CA LYS A 295 -9.33 11.69 2.67
C LYS A 295 -9.02 11.04 4.01
N LEU A 296 -10.01 10.41 4.63
CA LEU A 296 -9.81 9.52 5.77
C LEU A 296 -9.77 8.08 5.26
N PHE A 297 -8.67 7.38 5.54
CA PHE A 297 -8.50 5.98 5.21
C PHE A 297 -8.80 5.11 6.43
N PHE A 298 -9.77 4.24 6.28
CA PHE A 298 -10.14 3.27 7.31
C PHE A 298 -9.29 1.99 7.17
N SER A 299 -8.86 1.45 8.30
CA SER A 299 -8.10 0.20 8.33
C SER A 299 -9.02 -1.00 8.32
N TYR A 300 -8.83 -1.89 7.35
CA TYR A 300 -9.51 -3.18 7.26
C TYR A 300 -8.57 -4.31 7.70
N GLY A 301 -9.12 -5.40 8.23
CA GLY A 301 -8.36 -6.62 8.57
C GLY A 301 -7.48 -6.52 9.81
N ARG A 302 -7.76 -5.62 10.74
CA ARG A 302 -6.99 -5.47 11.99
C ARG A 302 -6.97 -6.74 12.83
N GLU A 303 -8.10 -7.42 12.95
CA GLU A 303 -8.26 -8.65 13.74
C GLU A 303 -7.39 -9.81 13.22
N LYS A 304 -7.11 -9.82 11.92
CA LYS A 304 -6.22 -10.79 11.26
C LYS A 304 -4.79 -10.29 11.06
N LYS A 305 -4.46 -9.09 11.57
CA LYS A 305 -3.15 -8.44 11.41
C LYS A 305 -2.75 -8.24 9.96
N THR A 306 -3.69 -7.84 9.11
CA THR A 306 -3.51 -7.63 7.67
C THR A 306 -3.78 -6.20 7.23
N ALA A 307 -4.14 -5.31 8.15
CA ALA A 307 -4.28 -3.89 7.90
C ALA A 307 -2.94 -3.24 7.53
N CYS A 308 -2.99 -2.00 7.03
CA CYS A 308 -1.79 -1.24 6.67
C CYS A 308 -0.74 -1.27 7.79
N GLY A 309 0.51 -1.60 7.44
CA GLY A 309 1.61 -1.75 8.37
C GLY A 309 1.64 -3.07 9.16
N MET A 310 0.63 -3.92 9.10
CA MET A 310 0.52 -5.12 9.92
C MET A 310 0.99 -6.41 9.24
N LEU A 311 1.29 -6.41 7.94
CA LEU A 311 1.74 -7.60 7.21
C LEU A 311 3.06 -8.12 7.79
N GLY A 312 3.02 -9.31 8.37
CA GLY A 312 4.12 -9.88 9.14
C GLY A 312 4.56 -11.27 8.66
N GLY A 313 4.19 -11.70 7.45
CA GLY A 313 4.55 -12.99 6.87
C GLY A 313 3.85 -14.17 7.57
N LYS A 314 2.63 -13.97 8.05
CA LYS A 314 1.85 -14.98 8.78
C LYS A 314 1.49 -16.15 7.87
N GLU A 315 1.57 -17.37 8.41
CA GLU A 315 1.01 -18.56 7.79
C GLU A 315 -0.51 -18.41 7.56
N PRO A 316 -1.05 -18.89 6.42
CA PRO A 316 -2.49 -18.80 6.18
C PRO A 316 -3.30 -19.73 7.07
N ASP A 317 -4.49 -19.26 7.50
CA ASP A 317 -5.41 -20.07 8.31
C ASP A 317 -6.06 -21.17 7.44
N VAL A 318 -6.23 -20.94 6.14
CA VAL A 318 -6.85 -21.87 5.20
C VAL A 318 -5.88 -22.20 4.07
N PRO A 319 -5.49 -23.47 3.86
CA PRO A 319 -4.59 -23.85 2.77
C PRO A 319 -5.28 -23.68 1.40
N ALA A 320 -4.48 -23.44 0.37
CA ALA A 320 -4.95 -23.31 -1.00
C ALA A 320 -5.58 -24.62 -1.51
N SER A 321 -6.81 -24.53 -1.99
CA SER A 321 -7.54 -25.65 -2.58
C SER A 321 -7.02 -25.97 -4.00
N SER A 322 -7.43 -27.13 -4.55
CA SER A 322 -7.14 -27.48 -5.95
C SER A 322 -7.70 -26.46 -6.95
N LYS A 323 -8.89 -25.88 -6.67
CA LYS A 323 -9.45 -24.78 -7.48
C LYS A 323 -8.50 -23.58 -7.51
N TRP A 324 -7.93 -23.20 -6.38
CA TRP A 324 -7.00 -22.08 -6.29
C TRP A 324 -5.68 -22.35 -7.04
N LYS A 325 -5.19 -23.59 -7.00
CA LYS A 325 -4.00 -24.00 -7.79
C LYS A 325 -4.27 -23.91 -9.30
N LEU A 326 -5.49 -24.21 -9.75
CA LEU A 326 -5.89 -24.01 -11.15
C LEU A 326 -5.97 -22.52 -11.51
N LEU A 327 -6.52 -21.68 -10.62
CA LEU A 327 -6.54 -20.22 -10.84
C LEU A 327 -5.13 -19.61 -10.87
N GLU A 328 -4.20 -20.12 -10.06
CA GLU A 328 -2.81 -19.73 -10.09
C GLU A 328 -2.16 -20.05 -11.45
N GLN A 329 -2.39 -21.26 -11.99
CA GLN A 329 -1.90 -21.66 -13.30
C GLN A 329 -2.46 -20.75 -14.41
N LYS A 330 -3.78 -20.48 -14.36
CA LYS A 330 -4.43 -19.56 -15.30
C LYS A 330 -3.86 -18.13 -15.20
N ALA A 331 -3.68 -17.62 -13.98
CA ALA A 331 -3.06 -16.32 -13.77
C ALA A 331 -1.65 -16.26 -14.31
N THR A 332 -0.86 -17.29 -14.06
CA THR A 332 0.53 -17.42 -14.55
C THR A 332 0.58 -17.40 -16.07
N GLN A 333 -0.28 -18.17 -16.74
CA GLN A 333 -0.37 -18.20 -18.21
C GLN A 333 -0.72 -16.82 -18.77
N LEU A 334 -1.75 -16.15 -18.24
CA LEU A 334 -2.16 -14.82 -18.70
C LEU A 334 -1.05 -13.78 -18.53
N VAL A 335 -0.30 -13.84 -17.42
CA VAL A 335 0.84 -12.96 -17.15
C VAL A 335 1.96 -13.23 -18.16
N GLU A 336 2.31 -14.48 -18.42
CA GLU A 336 3.36 -14.88 -19.40
C GLU A 336 2.99 -14.42 -20.80
N GLU A 337 1.78 -14.68 -21.27
CA GLU A 337 1.27 -14.23 -22.57
C GLU A 337 1.29 -12.69 -22.72
N SER A 338 1.09 -11.95 -21.63
CA SER A 338 1.18 -10.49 -21.66
C SER A 338 2.62 -9.98 -21.68
N MET A 339 3.54 -10.70 -21.03
CA MET A 339 4.97 -10.37 -21.08
C MET A 339 5.61 -10.60 -22.46
N GLU A 340 5.05 -11.51 -23.26
CA GLU A 340 5.55 -11.76 -24.63
C GLU A 340 5.13 -10.64 -25.61
N VAL A 341 4.09 -9.87 -25.27
CA VAL A 341 3.53 -8.82 -26.15
C VAL A 341 4.09 -7.44 -25.81
N LEU A 342 4.46 -7.20 -24.55
CA LEU A 342 4.99 -5.93 -24.05
C LEU A 342 6.52 -5.84 -24.17
#